data_8a0d639297e753107166cb0048f8c1b1
#
_entry.id   8a0d639297e753107166cb0048f8c1b1
#
_cell.length_a   1.000
_cell.length_b   1.000
_cell.length_c   1.000
_cell.angle_alpha   90.00
_cell.angle_beta   90.00
_cell.angle_gamma   90.00
#
_symmetry.space_group_name_H-M   'P 1'
#
loop_
_entity.id
_entity.type
_entity.pdbx_description
1 polymer ?
#
loop_
_entity_poly.entity_id
_entity_poly.type
_entity_poly.pdbx_seq_one_letter_code
_entity_poly.pdbx_strand_id
1 'polypeptide(L)'
;MKKLFLFISVFLFGTFVNLSAFAETPNLLDGVVDKYFRGKALTKTDDIAFDVAKRALDGTQVPFKFTTNKKYKNISVVVEGNPHQLPGIGSLALTMHPKTAPFTFETHIRMEQDSYVDVIAEDENGKFFYNQVAIRSAGGCSAGVTYDADAVLKEVGSMKVLHTDNRASLFIKHPQHNGYQANLSNYTGLFILPEWHLTSVSITDNEKEIWSAEFGGGSTAENPFFTFDTQKIKGDLKVIAVDSQGKQYVNKPSLIN
;
A
#
# COMPACT_ATOMS: atom_id res chain seq x y z
N MET A 1 -43.10 -72.87 10.05
CA MET A 1 -43.48 -71.47 9.98
C MET A 1 -42.19 -70.67 10.20
N LYS A 2 -41.54 -70.21 9.10
CA LYS A 2 -40.27 -69.42 9.18
C LYS A 2 -40.64 -67.93 9.08
N LYS A 3 -40.39 -67.16 10.10
CA LYS A 3 -40.58 -65.70 10.12
C LYS A 3 -39.38 -65.05 9.43
N LEU A 4 -39.62 -64.37 8.33
CA LEU A 4 -38.67 -63.60 7.57
C LEU A 4 -38.61 -62.17 8.20
N PHE A 5 -37.49 -61.80 8.79
CA PHE A 5 -37.23 -60.46 9.26
C PHE A 5 -36.63 -59.64 8.13
N LEU A 6 -37.39 -58.64 7.68
CA LEU A 6 -36.96 -57.68 6.68
C LEU A 6 -36.26 -56.52 7.41
N PHE A 7 -34.91 -56.41 7.26
CA PHE A 7 -34.17 -55.24 7.72
C PHE A 7 -34.26 -54.14 6.68
N ILE A 8 -34.96 -53.06 6.99
CA ILE A 8 -34.97 -51.85 6.18
C ILE A 8 -33.81 -50.96 6.69
N SER A 9 -32.70 -50.93 5.94
CA SER A 9 -31.61 -49.96 6.15
C SER A 9 -32.04 -48.62 5.57
N VAL A 10 -32.37 -47.66 6.43
CA VAL A 10 -32.56 -46.25 6.05
C VAL A 10 -31.18 -45.61 5.91
N PHE A 11 -30.75 -45.42 4.67
CA PHE A 11 -29.56 -44.61 4.37
C PHE A 11 -29.95 -43.13 4.50
N LEU A 12 -29.59 -42.50 5.62
CA LEU A 12 -29.66 -41.06 5.75
C LEU A 12 -28.52 -40.46 4.92
N PHE A 13 -28.82 -39.97 3.73
CA PHE A 13 -27.95 -39.11 2.97
C PHE A 13 -27.91 -37.74 3.65
N GLY A 14 -26.96 -37.55 4.59
CA GLY A 14 -26.63 -36.25 5.14
C GLY A 14 -26.00 -35.38 4.03
N THR A 15 -26.75 -34.44 3.48
CA THR A 15 -26.19 -33.37 2.67
C THR A 15 -25.33 -32.50 3.58
N PHE A 16 -24.02 -32.73 3.56
CA PHE A 16 -23.06 -31.79 4.10
C PHE A 16 -23.10 -30.53 3.26
N VAL A 17 -23.92 -29.57 3.64
CA VAL A 17 -23.80 -28.20 3.17
C VAL A 17 -22.50 -27.68 3.76
N ASN A 18 -21.43 -27.72 2.98
CA ASN A 18 -20.21 -26.96 3.30
C ASN A 18 -20.56 -25.46 3.25
N LEU A 19 -21.08 -24.92 4.34
CA LEU A 19 -21.02 -23.49 4.60
C LEU A 19 -19.53 -23.18 4.85
N SER A 20 -18.84 -22.82 3.79
CA SER A 20 -17.59 -22.08 3.93
C SER A 20 -17.97 -20.74 4.57
N ALA A 21 -17.95 -20.68 5.89
CA ALA A 21 -17.99 -19.42 6.62
C ALA A 21 -16.72 -18.70 6.22
N PHE A 22 -16.82 -17.80 5.24
CA PHE A 22 -15.77 -16.85 4.97
C PHE A 22 -15.65 -16.01 6.24
N ALA A 23 -14.52 -16.11 6.93
CA ALA A 23 -14.23 -15.22 8.03
C ALA A 23 -14.34 -13.79 7.48
N GLU A 24 -15.17 -12.99 8.12
CA GLU A 24 -15.33 -11.58 7.77
C GLU A 24 -13.97 -10.89 7.99
N THR A 25 -13.49 -10.14 6.99
CA THR A 25 -12.25 -9.38 7.14
C THR A 25 -12.42 -8.38 8.27
N PRO A 26 -11.58 -8.43 9.35
CA PRO A 26 -11.69 -7.49 10.44
C PRO A 26 -11.56 -6.04 9.93
N ASN A 27 -12.39 -5.15 10.44
CA ASN A 27 -12.32 -3.72 10.16
C ASN A 27 -11.66 -3.04 11.35
N LEU A 28 -10.48 -2.46 11.15
CA LEU A 28 -9.66 -1.83 12.18
C LEU A 28 -9.66 -0.29 12.05
N LEU A 29 -10.60 0.27 11.29
CA LEU A 29 -10.66 1.71 10.99
C LEU A 29 -10.60 2.59 12.24
N ASP A 30 -11.28 2.22 13.32
CA ASP A 30 -11.24 3.00 14.57
C ASP A 30 -9.82 3.10 15.13
N GLY A 31 -9.06 2.00 15.15
CA GLY A 31 -7.67 2.00 15.56
C GLY A 31 -6.76 2.83 14.64
N VAL A 32 -7.04 2.81 13.34
CA VAL A 32 -6.36 3.66 12.34
C VAL A 32 -6.63 5.14 12.62
N VAL A 33 -7.89 5.50 12.90
CA VAL A 33 -8.30 6.86 13.21
C VAL A 33 -7.62 7.38 14.47
N ASP A 34 -7.63 6.59 15.52
CA ASP A 34 -6.99 6.97 16.80
C ASP A 34 -5.49 7.20 16.63
N LYS A 35 -4.82 6.28 15.95
CA LYS A 35 -3.37 6.31 15.79
C LYS A 35 -2.89 7.42 14.85
N TYR A 36 -3.44 7.51 13.66
CA TYR A 36 -2.91 8.38 12.61
C TYR A 36 -3.64 9.72 12.51
N PHE A 37 -4.90 9.79 12.97
CA PHE A 37 -5.76 10.96 12.82
C PHE A 37 -6.24 11.54 14.14
N ARG A 38 -5.67 11.10 15.28
CA ARG A 38 -5.94 11.63 16.63
C ARG A 38 -7.43 11.63 16.99
N GLY A 39 -8.15 10.58 16.64
CA GLY A 39 -9.58 10.45 16.91
C GLY A 39 -10.47 11.41 16.11
N LYS A 40 -10.01 11.94 14.98
CA LYS A 40 -10.82 12.82 14.13
C LYS A 40 -12.02 12.09 13.55
N ALA A 41 -13.18 12.75 13.53
CA ALA A 41 -14.38 12.22 12.91
C ALA A 41 -14.18 12.05 11.39
N LEU A 42 -14.49 10.87 10.87
CA LEU A 42 -14.44 10.56 9.45
C LEU A 42 -15.86 10.52 8.86
N THR A 43 -16.01 11.05 7.66
CA THR A 43 -17.25 10.94 6.87
C THR A 43 -17.01 10.02 5.69
N LYS A 44 -17.77 8.94 5.58
CA LYS A 44 -17.69 8.05 4.42
C LYS A 44 -18.12 8.81 3.16
N THR A 45 -17.42 8.56 2.04
CA THR A 45 -17.69 9.28 0.78
C THR A 45 -17.51 8.34 -0.42
N ASP A 46 -18.37 8.52 -1.43
CA ASP A 46 -18.23 7.85 -2.73
C ASP A 46 -17.33 8.63 -3.70
N ASP A 47 -16.82 9.80 -3.28
CA ASP A 47 -15.89 10.59 -4.07
C ASP A 47 -14.54 9.88 -4.28
N ILE A 48 -14.18 8.99 -3.36
CA ILE A 48 -12.99 8.16 -3.44
C ILE A 48 -13.38 6.83 -4.08
N ALA A 49 -12.97 6.60 -5.33
CA ALA A 49 -13.28 5.41 -6.10
C ALA A 49 -12.02 4.53 -6.28
N PHE A 50 -12.17 3.23 -6.14
CA PHE A 50 -11.09 2.25 -6.27
C PHE A 50 -11.13 1.52 -7.61
N ASP A 51 -9.95 1.30 -8.19
CA ASP A 51 -9.73 0.42 -9.35
C ASP A 51 -8.67 -0.62 -8.94
N VAL A 52 -9.10 -1.61 -8.17
CA VAL A 52 -8.24 -2.63 -7.55
C VAL A 52 -8.86 -4.02 -7.69
N ALA A 53 -8.01 -5.04 -7.84
CA ALA A 53 -8.46 -6.43 -7.78
C ALA A 53 -8.86 -6.79 -6.34
N LYS A 54 -9.99 -7.50 -6.18
CA LYS A 54 -10.43 -7.97 -4.86
C LYS A 54 -9.53 -9.05 -4.24
N ARG A 55 -8.59 -9.58 -5.02
CA ARG A 55 -7.64 -10.61 -4.59
C ARG A 55 -6.28 -10.36 -5.19
N ALA A 56 -5.27 -10.29 -4.34
CA ALA A 56 -3.87 -10.27 -4.69
C ALA A 56 -3.27 -11.68 -4.55
N LEU A 57 -2.63 -12.17 -5.61
CA LEU A 57 -1.94 -13.47 -5.58
C LEU A 57 -0.54 -13.34 -4.97
N ASP A 58 0.02 -12.15 -5.00
CA ASP A 58 1.31 -11.79 -4.41
C ASP A 58 1.10 -10.58 -3.49
N GLY A 59 1.20 -10.80 -2.19
CA GLY A 59 1.05 -9.74 -1.18
C GLY A 59 2.28 -8.84 -1.06
N THR A 60 3.40 -9.16 -1.73
CA THR A 60 4.59 -8.30 -1.75
C THR A 60 4.42 -7.10 -2.68
N GLN A 61 3.55 -7.22 -3.72
CA GLN A 61 3.36 -6.22 -4.77
C GLN A 61 1.90 -6.16 -5.23
N VAL A 62 1.02 -5.67 -4.37
CA VAL A 62 -0.41 -5.54 -4.64
C VAL A 62 -0.68 -4.27 -5.42
N PRO A 63 -1.16 -4.33 -6.67
CA PRO A 63 -1.54 -3.15 -7.42
C PRO A 63 -2.67 -2.40 -6.70
N PHE A 64 -2.45 -1.11 -6.49
CA PHE A 64 -3.41 -0.26 -5.78
C PHE A 64 -3.60 1.06 -6.53
N LYS A 65 -4.85 1.34 -6.88
CA LYS A 65 -5.22 2.55 -7.59
C LYS A 65 -6.54 3.11 -7.07
N PHE A 66 -6.58 4.42 -6.92
CA PHE A 66 -7.82 5.12 -6.59
C PHE A 66 -7.90 6.47 -7.34
N THR A 67 -9.10 7.01 -7.40
CA THR A 67 -9.38 8.33 -7.99
C THR A 67 -10.28 9.13 -7.04
N THR A 68 -10.03 10.44 -6.94
CA THR A 68 -10.92 11.40 -6.28
C THR A 68 -11.33 12.48 -7.27
N ASN A 69 -12.58 12.95 -7.21
CA ASN A 69 -13.05 14.04 -8.07
C ASN A 69 -12.89 15.41 -7.40
N LYS A 70 -12.96 15.43 -6.06
CA LYS A 70 -12.78 16.66 -5.27
C LYS A 70 -11.31 16.92 -4.99
N LYS A 71 -11.01 18.19 -4.75
CA LYS A 71 -9.70 18.58 -4.27
C LYS A 71 -9.58 18.30 -2.79
N TYR A 72 -8.51 17.61 -2.41
CA TYR A 72 -8.13 17.38 -1.02
C TYR A 72 -6.74 17.98 -0.76
N LYS A 73 -6.53 18.40 0.47
CA LYS A 73 -5.24 18.91 0.94
C LYS A 73 -4.25 17.77 1.14
N ASN A 74 -4.69 16.71 1.81
CA ASN A 74 -3.92 15.52 2.10
C ASN A 74 -4.73 14.27 1.77
N ILE A 75 -4.08 13.22 1.30
CA ILE A 75 -4.67 11.89 1.12
C ILE A 75 -3.74 10.85 1.71
N SER A 76 -4.23 10.06 2.64
CA SER A 76 -3.49 8.97 3.30
C SER A 76 -4.01 7.61 2.86
N VAL A 77 -3.09 6.66 2.68
CA VAL A 77 -3.40 5.25 2.41
C VAL A 77 -2.92 4.41 3.58
N VAL A 78 -3.81 3.65 4.19
CA VAL A 78 -3.53 2.76 5.33
C VAL A 78 -3.92 1.34 4.98
N VAL A 79 -3.07 0.36 5.29
CA VAL A 79 -3.35 -1.08 5.15
C VAL A 79 -3.58 -1.64 6.55
N GLU A 80 -4.82 -1.96 6.88
CA GLU A 80 -5.22 -2.33 8.25
C GLU A 80 -4.56 -3.62 8.74
N GLY A 81 -4.39 -4.63 7.88
CA GLY A 81 -3.85 -5.94 8.24
C GLY A 81 -2.33 -6.04 8.31
N ASN A 82 -1.61 -4.96 8.02
CA ASN A 82 -0.16 -5.00 8.05
C ASN A 82 0.39 -4.73 9.45
N PRO A 83 1.42 -5.50 9.89
CA PRO A 83 2.12 -5.21 11.12
C PRO A 83 2.88 -3.89 10.99
N HIS A 84 2.81 -3.06 12.01
CA HIS A 84 3.70 -1.91 12.18
C HIS A 84 3.75 -1.55 13.65
N GLN A 85 4.93 -1.69 14.27
CA GLN A 85 5.26 -1.39 15.68
C GLN A 85 4.21 -1.81 16.74
N LEU A 86 2.91 -1.77 16.42
CA LEU A 86 1.80 -2.23 17.28
C LEU A 86 0.88 -3.14 16.47
N PRO A 87 0.77 -4.42 16.79
CA PRO A 87 -0.14 -5.36 16.13
C PRO A 87 -1.59 -4.88 16.17
N GLY A 88 -2.32 -5.05 15.07
CA GLY A 88 -3.77 -4.84 15.02
C GLY A 88 -4.25 -3.40 14.78
N ILE A 89 -3.36 -2.46 14.45
CA ILE A 89 -3.75 -1.07 14.19
C ILE A 89 -3.53 -0.67 12.72
N GLY A 90 -2.95 -1.54 11.91
CA GLY A 90 -2.63 -1.24 10.53
C GLY A 90 -1.35 -0.41 10.35
N SER A 91 -0.95 -0.25 9.12
CA SER A 91 0.27 0.45 8.72
C SER A 91 -0.04 1.53 7.70
N LEU A 92 0.36 2.75 8.00
CA LEU A 92 0.34 3.84 7.04
C LEU A 92 1.30 3.50 5.89
N ALA A 93 0.78 3.41 4.67
CA ALA A 93 1.61 3.28 3.48
C ALA A 93 2.24 4.63 3.14
N LEU A 94 1.40 5.63 2.91
CA LEU A 94 1.86 6.99 2.64
C LEU A 94 0.76 8.02 2.91
N THR A 95 1.17 9.27 3.10
CA THR A 95 0.32 10.46 3.01
C THR A 95 0.85 11.34 1.88
N MET A 96 0.01 11.71 0.93
CA MET A 96 0.38 12.52 -0.23
C MET A 96 -0.34 13.85 -0.26
N HIS A 97 0.24 14.80 -1.00
CA HIS A 97 -0.27 16.17 -1.13
C HIS A 97 -0.61 16.47 -2.60
N PRO A 98 -1.82 16.09 -3.07
CA PRO A 98 -2.23 16.31 -4.45
C PRO A 98 -2.34 17.80 -4.77
N LYS A 99 -1.97 18.17 -6.01
CA LYS A 99 -2.05 19.57 -6.47
C LYS A 99 -3.18 19.78 -7.50
N THR A 100 -3.85 18.70 -7.90
CA THR A 100 -4.91 18.71 -8.94
C THR A 100 -6.21 18.10 -8.42
N ALA A 101 -7.31 18.39 -9.09
CA ALA A 101 -8.56 17.67 -9.01
C ALA A 101 -9.21 17.66 -10.41
N PRO A 102 -9.71 16.53 -10.90
CA PRO A 102 -9.64 15.21 -10.28
C PRO A 102 -8.19 14.75 -10.06
N PHE A 103 -8.00 13.76 -9.19
CA PHE A 103 -6.70 13.20 -8.87
C PHE A 103 -6.75 11.68 -8.86
N THR A 104 -5.92 11.05 -9.67
CA THR A 104 -5.73 9.59 -9.70
C THR A 104 -4.33 9.26 -9.20
N PHE A 105 -4.24 8.24 -8.37
CA PHE A 105 -2.99 7.72 -7.83
C PHE A 105 -2.90 6.23 -8.02
N GLU A 106 -1.69 5.74 -8.36
CA GLU A 106 -1.42 4.32 -8.56
C GLU A 106 -0.03 3.97 -8.03
N THR A 107 0.05 2.86 -7.32
CA THR A 107 1.29 2.30 -6.76
C THR A 107 1.15 0.80 -6.52
N HIS A 108 2.20 0.16 -5.99
CA HIS A 108 2.09 -1.14 -5.34
C HIS A 108 2.21 -0.98 -3.82
N ILE A 109 1.32 -1.65 -3.09
CA ILE A 109 1.38 -1.77 -1.64
C ILE A 109 1.73 -3.21 -1.25
N ARG A 110 2.21 -3.41 -0.02
CA ARG A 110 2.36 -4.73 0.59
C ARG A 110 1.18 -5.04 1.46
N MET A 111 0.77 -6.32 1.49
CA MET A 111 -0.29 -6.82 2.34
C MET A 111 0.11 -8.13 2.99
N GLU A 112 0.00 -8.23 4.32
CA GLU A 112 0.33 -9.45 5.06
C GLU A 112 -0.82 -10.46 5.06
N GLN A 113 -2.05 -9.99 5.05
CA GLN A 113 -3.26 -10.81 5.15
C GLN A 113 -4.43 -10.13 4.48
N ASP A 114 -5.57 -10.85 4.41
CA ASP A 114 -6.85 -10.25 4.04
C ASP A 114 -7.12 -9.03 4.93
N SER A 115 -7.35 -7.87 4.33
CA SER A 115 -7.62 -6.67 5.08
C SER A 115 -8.33 -5.59 4.27
N TYR A 116 -8.83 -4.57 4.96
CA TYR A 116 -9.21 -3.32 4.32
C TYR A 116 -7.98 -2.47 4.03
N VAL A 117 -8.08 -1.72 2.93
CA VAL A 117 -7.19 -0.62 2.61
C VAL A 117 -8.03 0.64 2.64
N ASP A 118 -7.68 1.56 3.54
CA ASP A 118 -8.36 2.83 3.73
C ASP A 118 -7.68 3.91 2.90
N VAL A 119 -8.49 4.72 2.23
CA VAL A 119 -8.07 6.01 1.69
C VAL A 119 -8.80 7.09 2.48
N ILE A 120 -8.02 7.89 3.23
CA ILE A 120 -8.52 8.93 4.11
C ILE A 120 -8.02 10.28 3.60
N ALA A 121 -8.94 11.18 3.28
CA ALA A 121 -8.67 12.47 2.66
C ALA A 121 -9.09 13.63 3.56
N GLU A 122 -8.20 14.62 3.73
CA GLU A 122 -8.46 15.87 4.44
C GLU A 122 -8.76 16.98 3.43
N ASP A 123 -9.88 17.67 3.60
CA ASP A 123 -10.21 18.83 2.79
C ASP A 123 -9.50 20.11 3.27
N GLU A 124 -9.65 21.21 2.54
CA GLU A 124 -9.06 22.52 2.89
C GLU A 124 -9.62 23.10 4.22
N ASN A 125 -10.75 22.60 4.72
CA ASN A 125 -11.36 23.00 5.98
C ASN A 125 -10.97 22.10 7.16
N GLY A 126 -10.09 21.11 6.95
CA GLY A 126 -9.67 20.16 7.97
C GLY A 126 -10.71 19.09 8.30
N LYS A 127 -11.71 18.87 7.44
CA LYS A 127 -12.66 17.77 7.56
C LYS A 127 -12.08 16.53 6.89
N PHE A 128 -12.33 15.36 7.51
CA PHE A 128 -11.83 14.09 7.01
C PHE A 128 -12.95 13.28 6.36
N PHE A 129 -12.63 12.73 5.22
CA PHE A 129 -13.47 11.84 4.42
C PHE A 129 -12.73 10.54 4.19
N TYR A 130 -13.45 9.43 4.05
CA TYR A 130 -12.82 8.14 3.77
C TYR A 130 -13.66 7.27 2.85
N ASN A 131 -12.99 6.37 2.20
CA ASN A 131 -13.56 5.15 1.65
C ASN A 131 -12.56 4.01 1.83
N GLN A 132 -13.03 2.78 1.80
CA GLN A 132 -12.23 1.59 2.04
C GLN A 132 -12.57 0.48 1.07
N VAL A 133 -11.61 -0.38 0.79
CA VAL A 133 -11.79 -1.55 -0.05
C VAL A 133 -11.18 -2.78 0.61
N ALA A 134 -11.96 -3.87 0.66
CA ALA A 134 -11.45 -5.16 1.13
C ALA A 134 -10.67 -5.85 0.01
N ILE A 135 -9.43 -6.25 0.31
CA ILE A 135 -8.56 -7.01 -0.60
C ILE A 135 -8.12 -8.29 0.11
N ARG A 136 -8.30 -9.43 -0.55
CA ARG A 136 -7.74 -10.70 -0.11
C ARG A 136 -6.29 -10.81 -0.54
N SER A 137 -5.41 -11.22 0.36
CA SER A 137 -3.99 -11.37 0.09
C SER A 137 -3.47 -12.73 0.53
N ALA A 138 -2.57 -13.28 -0.27
CA ALA A 138 -1.84 -14.50 0.08
C ALA A 138 -0.70 -14.27 1.10
N GLY A 139 -0.53 -13.02 1.59
CA GLY A 139 0.57 -12.60 2.45
C GLY A 139 1.75 -12.04 1.69
N GLY A 140 2.70 -11.40 2.40
CA GLY A 140 3.92 -10.91 1.76
C GLY A 140 4.58 -9.68 2.40
N CYS A 141 3.91 -8.97 3.31
CA CYS A 141 4.52 -7.80 3.95
C CYS A 141 5.78 -8.18 4.75
N SER A 142 5.77 -9.35 5.41
CA SER A 142 6.90 -9.93 6.15
C SER A 142 7.63 -11.03 5.39
N ALA A 143 7.33 -11.25 4.09
CA ALA A 143 7.97 -12.29 3.31
C ALA A 143 9.49 -12.15 3.31
N GLY A 144 10.17 -13.29 3.47
CA GLY A 144 11.63 -13.32 3.38
C GLY A 144 12.13 -12.95 1.99
N VAL A 145 13.24 -12.27 1.93
CA VAL A 145 13.86 -11.81 0.69
C VAL A 145 15.26 -12.39 0.51
N THR A 146 15.62 -12.70 -0.72
CA THR A 146 17.01 -12.94 -1.07
C THR A 146 17.68 -11.60 -1.27
N TYR A 147 18.60 -11.26 -0.37
CA TYR A 147 19.18 -9.93 -0.31
C TYR A 147 20.67 -9.96 -0.70
N ASP A 148 20.99 -9.31 -1.80
CA ASP A 148 22.36 -8.97 -2.19
C ASP A 148 22.64 -7.51 -1.85
N ALA A 149 23.33 -7.30 -0.72
CA ALA A 149 23.62 -5.97 -0.21
C ALA A 149 24.43 -5.12 -1.21
N ASP A 150 25.40 -5.73 -1.90
CA ASP A 150 26.26 -5.02 -2.84
C ASP A 150 25.50 -4.58 -4.09
N ALA A 151 24.59 -5.41 -4.59
CA ALA A 151 23.73 -5.09 -5.72
C ALA A 151 22.75 -3.96 -5.34
N VAL A 152 22.11 -4.04 -4.17
CA VAL A 152 21.20 -3.01 -3.69
C VAL A 152 21.90 -1.67 -3.48
N LEU A 153 23.09 -1.68 -2.85
CA LEU A 153 23.84 -0.44 -2.59
C LEU A 153 24.30 0.27 -3.88
N LYS A 154 24.48 -0.44 -4.98
CA LYS A 154 24.84 0.14 -6.29
C LYS A 154 23.65 0.87 -6.94
N GLU A 155 22.43 0.41 -6.71
CA GLU A 155 21.24 0.90 -7.40
C GLU A 155 20.35 1.81 -6.52
N VAL A 156 20.47 1.68 -5.19
CA VAL A 156 19.60 2.40 -4.25
C VAL A 156 19.64 3.92 -4.50
N GLY A 157 18.45 4.50 -4.58
CA GLY A 157 18.27 5.92 -4.86
C GLY A 157 18.29 6.28 -6.35
N SER A 158 18.49 5.31 -7.25
CA SER A 158 18.31 5.55 -8.68
C SER A 158 16.84 5.83 -8.98
N MET A 159 16.58 6.86 -9.77
CA MET A 159 15.22 7.33 -10.06
C MET A 159 15.02 7.56 -11.55
N LYS A 160 13.78 7.32 -12.00
CA LYS A 160 13.32 7.63 -13.35
C LYS A 160 11.95 8.28 -13.28
N VAL A 161 11.73 9.34 -14.04
CA VAL A 161 10.41 9.95 -14.20
C VAL A 161 9.97 9.81 -15.65
N LEU A 162 8.77 9.28 -15.84
CA LEU A 162 8.05 9.30 -17.11
C LEU A 162 6.86 10.24 -16.94
N HIS A 163 6.51 10.99 -17.96
CA HIS A 163 5.32 11.83 -17.89
C HIS A 163 4.63 11.94 -19.26
N THR A 164 3.34 12.15 -19.19
CA THR A 164 2.49 12.66 -20.27
C THR A 164 1.96 14.03 -19.84
N ASP A 165 1.10 14.65 -20.61
CA ASP A 165 0.67 16.05 -20.38
C ASP A 165 0.27 16.37 -18.93
N ASN A 166 -0.51 15.50 -18.28
CA ASN A 166 -1.06 15.76 -16.94
C ASN A 166 -0.86 14.58 -15.97
N ARG A 167 0.07 13.67 -16.26
CA ARG A 167 0.32 12.48 -15.45
C ARG A 167 1.81 12.18 -15.40
N ALA A 168 2.33 11.93 -14.23
CA ALA A 168 3.71 11.54 -14.00
C ALA A 168 3.81 10.18 -13.34
N SER A 169 4.86 9.43 -13.67
CA SER A 169 5.23 8.18 -13.01
C SER A 169 6.67 8.29 -12.55
N LEU A 170 6.88 8.25 -11.25
CA LEU A 170 8.19 8.18 -10.61
C LEU A 170 8.52 6.75 -10.23
N PHE A 171 9.68 6.27 -10.61
CA PHE A 171 10.24 4.97 -10.21
C PHE A 171 11.47 5.22 -9.36
N ILE A 172 11.56 4.53 -8.21
CA ILE A 172 12.69 4.66 -7.29
C ILE A 172 13.23 3.27 -6.97
N LYS A 173 14.52 3.06 -7.10
CA LYS A 173 15.21 1.86 -6.62
C LYS A 173 15.45 1.98 -5.12
N HIS A 174 14.71 1.21 -4.33
CA HIS A 174 14.85 1.18 -2.88
C HIS A 174 14.28 -0.13 -2.29
N PRO A 175 14.94 -0.80 -1.33
CA PRO A 175 14.52 -2.11 -0.85
C PRO A 175 13.25 -2.11 -0.01
N GLN A 176 12.88 -0.98 0.60
CA GLN A 176 11.67 -0.85 1.42
C GLN A 176 11.56 -1.92 2.51
N HIS A 177 12.65 -2.19 3.23
CA HIS A 177 12.62 -3.10 4.36
C HIS A 177 11.81 -2.51 5.51
N ASN A 178 10.89 -3.30 6.06
CA ASN A 178 9.97 -2.89 7.11
C ASN A 178 10.32 -3.42 8.51
N GLY A 179 11.48 -4.07 8.68
CA GLY A 179 11.90 -4.63 9.97
C GLY A 179 11.30 -5.99 10.32
N TYR A 180 10.48 -6.59 9.44
CA TYR A 180 9.88 -7.92 9.65
C TYR A 180 10.37 -8.98 8.67
N GLN A 181 11.08 -8.58 7.63
CA GLN A 181 11.52 -9.46 6.56
C GLN A 181 12.77 -10.24 6.94
N ALA A 182 12.75 -11.56 6.73
CA ALA A 182 13.92 -12.39 6.92
C ALA A 182 14.85 -12.31 5.70
N ASN A 183 16.18 -12.23 5.95
CA ASN A 183 17.18 -12.39 4.92
C ASN A 183 17.40 -13.88 4.61
N LEU A 184 17.01 -14.33 3.44
CA LEU A 184 17.16 -15.71 2.99
C LEU A 184 18.51 -16.01 2.34
N SER A 185 19.37 -15.00 2.15
CA SER A 185 20.71 -15.18 1.53
C SER A 185 21.72 -15.83 2.47
N ASN A 186 21.47 -15.81 3.78
CA ASN A 186 22.37 -16.35 4.80
C ASN A 186 21.82 -17.65 5.39
N TYR A 187 22.40 -18.79 5.04
CA TYR A 187 22.05 -20.12 5.57
C TYR A 187 22.41 -20.35 7.05
N THR A 188 23.06 -19.40 7.74
CA THR A 188 23.58 -19.57 9.09
C THR A 188 22.61 -19.18 10.22
N GLY A 189 21.39 -18.75 9.89
CA GLY A 189 20.35 -18.40 10.86
C GLY A 189 19.31 -17.42 10.30
N LEU A 190 18.16 -17.34 10.99
CA LEU A 190 17.14 -16.39 10.65
C LEU A 190 17.61 -14.97 11.04
N PHE A 191 17.97 -14.17 10.09
CA PHE A 191 18.38 -12.79 10.30
C PHE A 191 17.28 -11.85 9.77
N ILE A 192 16.69 -11.06 10.65
CA ILE A 192 15.71 -10.05 10.28
C ILE A 192 16.42 -8.81 9.76
N LEU A 193 16.04 -8.36 8.58
CA LEU A 193 16.56 -7.13 7.98
C LEU A 193 16.08 -5.92 8.79
N PRO A 194 16.99 -4.99 9.19
CA PRO A 194 16.58 -3.75 9.84
C PRO A 194 15.71 -2.90 8.92
N GLU A 195 14.90 -2.04 9.51
CA GLU A 195 14.11 -1.05 8.75
C GLU A 195 15.03 -0.21 7.85
N TRP A 196 14.65 -0.16 6.57
CA TRP A 196 15.28 0.70 5.59
C TRP A 196 14.29 1.00 4.47
N HIS A 197 13.59 2.09 4.61
CA HIS A 197 12.50 2.50 3.73
C HIS A 197 12.54 4.00 3.45
N LEU A 198 11.85 4.44 2.40
CA LEU A 198 11.65 5.86 2.14
C LEU A 198 10.79 6.47 3.26
N THR A 199 11.14 7.67 3.69
CA THR A 199 10.36 8.48 4.65
C THR A 199 9.66 9.63 3.96
N SER A 200 10.25 10.19 2.88
CA SER A 200 9.62 11.23 2.09
C SER A 200 10.11 11.25 0.65
N VAL A 201 9.25 11.74 -0.22
CA VAL A 201 9.57 12.03 -1.62
C VAL A 201 8.92 13.34 -2.01
N SER A 202 9.63 14.20 -2.72
CA SER A 202 9.08 15.41 -3.33
C SER A 202 9.55 15.56 -4.77
N ILE A 203 8.68 16.08 -5.62
CA ILE A 203 8.97 16.40 -7.02
C ILE A 203 8.63 17.85 -7.26
N THR A 204 9.59 18.59 -7.81
CA THR A 204 9.39 19.96 -8.24
C THR A 204 9.56 20.10 -9.73
N ASP A 205 8.84 21.03 -10.34
CA ASP A 205 8.97 21.50 -11.71
C ASP A 205 9.29 23.00 -11.67
N ASN A 206 10.48 23.40 -12.13
CA ASN A 206 10.96 24.78 -11.99
C ASN A 206 10.83 25.30 -10.55
N GLU A 207 11.32 24.54 -9.58
CA GLU A 207 11.28 24.83 -8.14
C GLU A 207 9.89 24.81 -7.49
N LYS A 208 8.82 24.69 -8.26
CA LYS A 208 7.45 24.55 -7.74
C LYS A 208 7.13 23.07 -7.49
N GLU A 209 6.72 22.76 -6.25
CA GLU A 209 6.27 21.41 -5.92
C GLU A 209 5.02 21.02 -6.74
N ILE A 210 5.11 19.90 -7.46
CA ILE A 210 4.02 19.32 -8.23
C ILE A 210 3.41 18.09 -7.55
N TRP A 211 4.16 17.41 -6.69
CA TRP A 211 3.71 16.29 -5.86
C TRP A 211 4.70 16.02 -4.74
N SER A 212 4.18 15.60 -3.60
CA SER A 212 5.00 15.09 -2.51
C SER A 212 4.25 14.03 -1.70
N ALA A 213 5.00 13.17 -1.00
CA ALA A 213 4.46 12.18 -0.09
C ALA A 213 5.40 11.89 1.06
N GLU A 214 4.81 11.51 2.20
CA GLU A 214 5.47 10.97 3.38
C GLU A 214 5.08 9.50 3.55
N PHE A 215 6.00 8.65 4.00
CA PHE A 215 5.83 7.19 4.07
C PHE A 215 5.90 6.68 5.50
N GLY A 216 5.03 5.74 5.83
CA GLY A 216 4.97 5.14 7.16
C GLY A 216 5.84 3.89 7.34
N GLY A 217 6.56 3.45 6.32
CA GLY A 217 7.60 2.40 6.39
C GLY A 217 7.11 0.95 6.27
N GLY A 218 5.83 0.65 6.44
CA GLY A 218 5.40 -0.74 6.52
C GLY A 218 4.77 -1.33 5.27
N SER A 219 4.14 -0.53 4.45
CA SER A 219 3.18 -1.02 3.43
C SER A 219 3.50 -0.62 2.00
N THR A 220 4.62 0.03 1.74
CA THR A 220 5.07 0.34 0.38
C THR A 220 5.91 -0.81 -0.17
N ALA A 221 5.67 -1.23 -1.41
CA ALA A 221 6.40 -2.32 -2.04
C ALA A 221 7.87 -1.96 -2.34
N GLU A 222 8.70 -3.00 -2.52
CA GLU A 222 10.09 -2.84 -2.96
C GLU A 222 10.16 -2.16 -4.34
N ASN A 223 11.20 -1.36 -4.56
CA ASN A 223 11.40 -0.58 -5.78
C ASN A 223 10.12 0.18 -6.19
N PRO A 224 9.60 1.05 -5.31
CA PRO A 224 8.29 1.64 -5.48
C PRO A 224 8.21 2.49 -6.76
N PHE A 225 7.02 2.50 -7.31
CA PHE A 225 6.63 3.50 -8.30
C PHE A 225 5.40 4.26 -7.81
N PHE A 226 5.25 5.49 -8.27
CA PHE A 226 4.14 6.36 -7.95
C PHE A 226 3.67 7.01 -9.23
N THR A 227 2.47 6.66 -9.70
CA THR A 227 1.84 7.32 -10.84
C THR A 227 0.71 8.19 -10.33
N PHE A 228 0.72 9.45 -10.70
CA PHE A 228 -0.22 10.45 -10.18
C PHE A 228 -0.57 11.51 -11.23
N ASP A 229 -1.77 12.07 -11.10
CA ASP A 229 -2.18 13.21 -11.88
C ASP A 229 -1.49 14.49 -11.38
N THR A 230 -1.05 15.31 -12.30
CA THR A 230 -0.34 16.56 -12.02
C THR A 230 -0.75 17.67 -12.98
N GLN A 231 -0.35 18.89 -12.67
CA GLN A 231 -0.40 19.99 -13.63
C GLN A 231 0.61 19.72 -14.75
N LYS A 232 0.42 20.38 -15.91
CA LYS A 232 1.35 20.25 -17.04
C LYS A 232 2.77 20.56 -16.61
N ILE A 233 3.67 19.59 -16.79
CA ILE A 233 5.10 19.72 -16.52
C ILE A 233 5.70 20.63 -17.61
N LYS A 234 6.50 21.60 -17.20
CA LYS A 234 6.98 22.68 -18.07
C LYS A 234 8.49 22.70 -18.28
N GLY A 235 9.26 22.08 -17.39
CA GLY A 235 10.70 22.25 -17.44
C GLY A 235 11.49 21.32 -16.54
N ASP A 236 12.38 21.88 -15.72
CA ASP A 236 13.36 21.13 -14.96
C ASP A 236 12.72 20.40 -13.76
N LEU A 237 12.60 19.08 -13.92
CA LEU A 237 12.21 18.23 -12.82
C LEU A 237 13.37 18.01 -11.86
N LYS A 238 13.08 18.14 -10.57
CA LYS A 238 13.95 17.71 -9.48
C LYS A 238 13.19 16.80 -8.55
N VAL A 239 13.75 15.64 -8.27
CA VAL A 239 13.22 14.68 -7.30
C VAL A 239 14.15 14.63 -6.12
N ILE A 240 13.57 14.72 -4.93
CA ILE A 240 14.29 14.52 -3.65
C ILE A 240 13.56 13.39 -2.94
N ALA A 241 14.29 12.33 -2.57
CA ALA A 241 13.81 11.27 -1.70
C ALA A 241 14.71 11.17 -0.47
N VAL A 242 14.08 10.88 0.69
CA VAL A 242 14.79 10.67 1.96
C VAL A 242 14.40 9.31 2.50
N ASP A 243 15.35 8.56 3.05
CA ASP A 243 15.10 7.27 3.68
C ASP A 243 15.15 7.32 5.22
N SER A 244 14.79 6.20 5.85
CA SER A 244 14.78 6.06 7.31
C SER A 244 16.17 6.07 7.95
N GLN A 245 17.24 5.96 7.16
CA GLN A 245 18.63 6.14 7.61
C GLN A 245 19.10 7.59 7.49
N GLY A 246 18.22 8.51 7.05
CA GLY A 246 18.52 9.93 6.86
C GLY A 246 19.29 10.23 5.58
N LYS A 247 19.45 9.24 4.68
CA LYS A 247 20.14 9.46 3.41
C LYS A 247 19.21 10.17 2.44
N GLN A 248 19.72 11.20 1.81
CA GLN A 248 19.01 11.95 0.78
C GLN A 248 19.51 11.54 -0.61
N TYR A 249 18.56 11.27 -1.49
CA TYR A 249 18.77 11.00 -2.90
C TYR A 249 18.21 12.15 -3.71
N VAL A 250 19.02 12.71 -4.57
CA VAL A 250 18.62 13.85 -5.44
C VAL A 250 18.83 13.45 -6.88
N ASN A 251 17.80 13.54 -7.67
CA ASN A 251 17.87 13.28 -9.10
C ASN A 251 17.24 14.43 -9.90
N LYS A 252 17.86 14.75 -11.03
CA LYS A 252 17.31 15.62 -12.07
C LYS A 252 17.06 14.73 -13.30
N PRO A 253 15.93 14.00 -13.34
CA PRO A 253 15.66 13.12 -14.45
C PRO A 253 15.52 13.93 -15.73
N SER A 254 16.16 13.45 -16.80
CA SER A 254 15.83 13.95 -18.14
C SER A 254 14.37 13.58 -18.45
N LEU A 255 13.62 14.54 -19.00
CA LEU A 255 12.28 14.30 -19.49
C LEU A 255 12.35 13.26 -20.61
N ILE A 256 11.72 12.12 -20.45
CA ILE A 256 11.52 11.13 -21.50
C ILE A 256 10.05 11.27 -21.89
N ASN A 257 9.82 11.92 -23.03
CA ASN A 257 8.50 12.10 -23.65
C ASN A 257 7.96 10.78 -24.20
#